data_5469f759dacd88c506cd80ac66591ba0
#
_entry.id   5469f759dacd88c506cd80ac66591ba0
#
_cell.length_a   1.000
_cell.length_b   1.000
_cell.length_c   1.000
_cell.angle_alpha   90.00
_cell.angle_beta   90.00
_cell.angle_gamma   90.00
#
_symmetry.space_group_name_H-M   'P 1'
#
loop_
_entity.id
_entity.type
_entity.pdbx_description
1 polymer ?
#
loop_
_entity_poly.entity_id
_entity_poly.type
_entity_poly.pdbx_seq_one_letter_code
_entity_poly.pdbx_strand_id
1 'polypeptide(L)'
;AKELLEKYNPSFQSRCYSYPERCVNGKAPTLAEVSRDYGEQVSIDWLIIELNDYQNFVGVKEENKATFGVVREMSKMILSRYYLLKLSELMLFFQRLKYGDYGEMYGCIDAVRIMRALRTFFDERNQIIEKIEQRERAEDGRGQKECGKL
;
A
#
# COMPACT_ATOMS: atom_id res chain seq x y z
N ALA A 1 18.23 3.41 4.47
CA ALA A 1 16.94 3.53 5.18
C ALA A 1 16.40 4.97 5.16
N LYS A 2 17.26 5.95 5.39
CA LYS A 2 16.86 7.37 5.38
C LYS A 2 16.30 7.81 4.02
N GLU A 3 16.94 7.44 2.93
CA GLU A 3 16.48 7.73 1.57
C GLU A 3 15.13 7.10 1.27
N LEU A 4 14.90 5.88 1.76
CA LEU A 4 13.64 5.17 1.63
C LEU A 4 12.50 5.94 2.31
N LEU A 5 12.73 6.42 3.54
CA LEU A 5 11.75 7.18 4.31
C LEU A 5 11.46 8.55 3.68
N GLU A 6 12.45 9.19 3.07
CA GLU A 6 12.28 10.46 2.36
C GLU A 6 11.44 10.28 1.09
N LYS A 7 11.71 9.24 0.32
CA LYS A 7 11.05 8.97 -0.96
C LYS A 7 9.61 8.46 -0.78
N TYR A 8 9.37 7.63 0.21
CA TYR A 8 8.06 7.04 0.49
C TYR A 8 7.46 7.56 1.78
N ASN A 9 7.44 8.86 1.92
CA ASN A 9 6.89 9.57 3.06
C ASN A 9 5.37 9.65 2.97
N PRO A 10 4.62 9.59 4.10
CA PRO A 10 3.16 9.75 4.09
C PRO A 10 2.67 11.01 3.39
N SER A 11 3.45 12.10 3.40
CA SER A 11 3.09 13.36 2.72
C SER A 11 2.91 13.21 1.21
N PHE A 12 3.42 12.14 0.60
CA PHE A 12 3.30 11.87 -0.82
C PHE A 12 2.15 10.90 -1.18
N GLN A 13 1.36 10.47 -0.21
CA GLN A 13 0.25 9.54 -0.44
C GLN A 13 -0.79 10.08 -1.43
N SER A 14 -1.04 11.39 -1.41
CA SER A 14 -2.02 12.02 -2.32
C SER A 14 -1.66 11.84 -3.81
N ARG A 15 -0.37 11.79 -4.13
CA ARG A 15 0.08 11.55 -5.50
C ARG A 15 -0.26 10.14 -5.98
N CYS A 16 -0.25 9.18 -5.08
CA CYS A 16 -0.59 7.79 -5.38
C CYS A 16 -2.06 7.63 -5.75
N TYR A 17 -2.93 8.38 -5.11
CA TYR A 17 -4.37 8.30 -5.32
C TYR A 17 -4.79 8.59 -6.77
N SER A 18 -4.12 9.54 -7.40
CA SER A 18 -4.42 9.95 -8.79
C SER A 18 -3.90 8.97 -9.84
N TYR A 19 -2.96 8.10 -9.48
CA TYR A 19 -2.28 7.21 -10.42
C TYR A 19 -2.18 5.77 -9.90
N PRO A 20 -3.32 5.08 -9.69
CA PRO A 20 -3.32 3.73 -9.11
C PRO A 20 -2.49 2.72 -9.89
N GLU A 21 -2.55 2.76 -11.23
CA GLU A 21 -1.78 1.83 -12.07
C GLU A 21 -0.27 2.02 -11.91
N ARG A 22 0.20 3.26 -11.77
CA ARG A 22 1.61 3.53 -11.53
C ARG A 22 2.08 2.99 -10.19
N CYS A 23 1.21 3.03 -9.18
CA CYS A 23 1.53 2.47 -7.86
C CYS A 23 1.71 0.96 -7.93
N VAL A 24 0.88 0.29 -8.72
CA VAL A 24 0.89 -1.18 -8.87
C VAL A 24 2.00 -1.63 -9.82
N ASN A 25 2.16 -0.95 -10.95
CA ASN A 25 3.08 -1.35 -12.03
C ASN A 25 4.43 -0.64 -11.99
N GLY A 26 4.64 0.29 -11.08
CA GLY A 26 5.89 1.06 -10.96
C GLY A 26 7.02 0.30 -10.29
N LYS A 27 8.11 1.02 -10.05
CA LYS A 27 9.39 0.45 -9.57
C LYS A 27 9.60 0.56 -8.06
N ALA A 28 8.59 0.93 -7.29
CA ALA A 28 8.71 0.99 -5.83
C ALA A 28 9.02 -0.41 -5.28
N PRO A 29 9.85 -0.52 -4.24
CA PRO A 29 10.16 -1.81 -3.66
C PRO A 29 8.93 -2.40 -2.94
N THR A 30 8.85 -3.72 -2.92
CA THR A 30 7.89 -4.44 -2.07
C THR A 30 8.38 -4.45 -0.62
N LEU A 31 7.48 -4.74 0.30
CA LEU A 31 7.87 -4.94 1.71
C LEU A 31 8.95 -6.03 1.84
N ALA A 32 8.84 -7.12 1.07
CA ALA A 32 9.83 -8.19 1.06
C ALA A 32 11.19 -7.69 0.58
N GLU A 33 11.23 -6.86 -0.46
CA GLU A 33 12.47 -6.28 -0.97
C GLU A 33 13.10 -5.32 0.05
N VAL A 34 12.30 -4.51 0.73
CA VAL A 34 12.77 -3.64 1.81
C VAL A 34 13.39 -4.47 2.95
N SER A 35 12.72 -5.55 3.34
CA SER A 35 13.23 -6.46 4.38
C SER A 35 14.54 -7.12 3.97
N ARG A 36 14.65 -7.52 2.71
CA ARG A 36 15.87 -8.14 2.17
C ARG A 36 17.04 -7.15 2.16
N ASP A 37 16.81 -5.92 1.71
CA ASP A 37 17.88 -4.95 1.47
C ASP A 37 18.27 -4.14 2.71
N TYR A 38 17.32 -3.88 3.63
CA TYR A 38 17.52 -3.03 4.80
C TYR A 38 17.26 -3.72 6.14
N GLY A 39 16.71 -4.93 6.11
CA GLY A 39 16.29 -5.66 7.31
C GLY A 39 14.79 -5.56 7.56
N GLU A 40 14.23 -6.58 8.19
CA GLU A 40 12.80 -6.69 8.49
C GLU A 40 12.30 -5.52 9.37
N GLN A 41 13.14 -5.06 10.31
CA GLN A 41 12.77 -3.97 11.20
C GLN A 41 12.47 -2.67 10.43
N VAL A 42 13.17 -2.41 9.32
CA VAL A 42 12.91 -1.22 8.48
C VAL A 42 11.52 -1.28 7.86
N SER A 43 11.09 -2.44 7.37
CA SER A 43 9.73 -2.63 6.88
C SER A 43 8.68 -2.39 7.97
N ILE A 44 8.90 -2.91 9.16
CA ILE A 44 8.02 -2.72 10.31
C ILE A 44 7.95 -1.24 10.68
N ASP A 45 9.09 -0.57 10.78
CA ASP A 45 9.18 0.85 11.13
C ASP A 45 8.44 1.73 10.10
N TRP A 46 8.60 1.42 8.81
CA TRP A 46 7.88 2.13 7.76
C TRP A 46 6.36 2.00 7.92
N LEU A 47 5.87 0.80 8.20
CA LEU A 47 4.45 0.56 8.45
C LEU A 47 3.95 1.28 9.70
N ILE A 48 4.76 1.31 10.76
CA ILE A 48 4.44 2.05 12.00
C ILE A 48 4.25 3.55 11.68
N ILE A 49 5.13 4.12 10.88
CA ILE A 49 5.03 5.53 10.46
C ILE A 49 3.72 5.79 9.71
N GLU A 50 3.37 4.92 8.77
CA GLU A 50 2.12 5.03 8.00
C GLU A 50 0.88 4.91 8.90
N LEU A 51 0.85 3.95 9.80
CA LEU A 51 -0.26 3.75 10.73
C LEU A 51 -0.41 4.93 11.71
N ASN A 52 0.69 5.45 12.23
CA ASN A 52 0.66 6.62 13.11
C ASN A 52 0.20 7.88 12.38
N ASP A 53 0.65 8.06 11.13
CA ASP A 53 0.17 9.14 10.27
C ASP A 53 -1.34 9.06 10.08
N TYR A 54 -1.88 7.88 9.85
CA TYR A 54 -3.32 7.66 9.73
C TYR A 54 -4.05 8.02 11.03
N GLN A 55 -3.55 7.60 12.20
CA GLN A 55 -4.15 7.97 13.48
C GLN A 55 -4.19 9.49 13.67
N ASN A 56 -3.11 10.18 13.32
CA ASN A 56 -3.05 11.64 13.40
C ASN A 56 -4.04 12.29 12.44
N PHE A 57 -4.17 11.76 11.24
CA PHE A 57 -5.12 12.28 10.24
C PHE A 57 -6.56 12.18 10.71
N VAL A 58 -6.98 11.04 11.26
CA VAL A 58 -8.37 10.87 11.75
C VAL A 58 -8.63 11.57 13.07
N GLY A 59 -7.63 12.25 13.63
CA GLY A 59 -7.78 13.06 14.84
C GLY A 59 -7.98 12.24 16.11
N VAL A 60 -7.40 11.06 16.19
CA VAL A 60 -7.47 10.24 17.41
C VAL A 60 -6.78 10.96 18.55
N LYS A 61 -7.51 11.16 19.66
CA LYS A 61 -6.96 11.79 20.87
C LYS A 61 -5.84 10.93 21.45
N GLU A 62 -4.86 11.56 22.07
CA GLU A 62 -3.68 10.89 22.61
C GLU A 62 -4.03 9.70 23.51
N GLU A 63 -5.02 9.89 24.42
CA GLU A 63 -5.51 8.84 25.31
C GLU A 63 -6.20 7.66 24.60
N ASN A 64 -6.64 7.84 23.34
CA ASN A 64 -7.33 6.83 22.54
C ASN A 64 -6.46 6.23 21.44
N LYS A 65 -5.23 6.71 21.27
CA LYS A 65 -4.31 6.14 20.27
C LYS A 65 -3.97 4.71 20.62
N ALA A 66 -3.88 3.86 19.61
CA ALA A 66 -3.36 2.51 19.78
C ALA A 66 -1.95 2.57 20.37
N THR A 67 -1.66 1.68 21.32
CA THR A 67 -0.34 1.60 21.95
C THR A 67 0.72 1.23 20.90
N PHE A 68 1.97 1.55 21.17
CA PHE A 68 3.09 1.16 20.32
C PHE A 68 3.09 -0.35 20.05
N GLY A 69 2.80 -1.16 21.08
CA GLY A 69 2.72 -2.61 20.94
C GLY A 69 1.66 -3.07 19.95
N VAL A 70 0.47 -2.45 19.98
CA VAL A 70 -0.61 -2.77 19.05
C VAL A 70 -0.24 -2.34 17.61
N VAL A 71 0.28 -1.14 17.42
CA VAL A 71 0.70 -0.65 16.10
C VAL A 71 1.82 -1.51 15.52
N ARG A 72 2.77 -1.91 16.35
CA ARG A 72 3.85 -2.82 15.94
C ARG A 72 3.31 -4.19 15.54
N GLU A 73 2.38 -4.73 16.30
CA GLU A 73 1.74 -6.02 15.97
C GLU A 73 0.97 -5.95 14.65
N MET A 74 0.20 -4.90 14.43
CA MET A 74 -0.47 -4.66 13.15
C MET A 74 0.53 -4.61 11.99
N SER A 75 1.65 -3.92 12.19
CA SER A 75 2.72 -3.80 11.18
C SER A 75 3.32 -5.15 10.85
N LYS A 76 3.56 -5.99 11.85
CA LYS A 76 4.04 -7.37 11.65
C LYS A 76 3.03 -8.22 10.89
N MET A 77 1.75 -8.09 11.21
CA MET A 77 0.68 -8.82 10.52
C MET A 77 0.60 -8.42 9.05
N ILE A 78 0.69 -7.14 8.76
CA ILE A 78 0.70 -6.62 7.38
C ILE A 78 1.91 -7.16 6.63
N LEU A 79 3.10 -7.06 7.21
CA LEU A 79 4.33 -7.57 6.60
C LEU A 79 4.24 -9.08 6.32
N SER A 80 3.73 -9.85 7.26
CA SER A 80 3.62 -11.31 7.13
C SER A 80 2.67 -11.73 6.01
N ARG A 81 1.54 -11.04 5.89
CA ARG A 81 0.48 -11.43 4.94
C ARG A 81 0.61 -10.76 3.58
N TYR A 82 1.09 -9.53 3.54
CA TYR A 82 1.11 -8.68 2.34
C TYR A 82 2.53 -8.27 1.93
N TYR A 83 3.50 -9.15 2.14
CA TYR A 83 4.91 -8.89 1.84
C TYR A 83 5.20 -8.56 0.38
N LEU A 84 4.30 -8.92 -0.54
CA LEU A 84 4.44 -8.63 -1.98
C LEU A 84 3.91 -7.25 -2.38
N LEU A 85 3.23 -6.53 -1.48
CA LEU A 85 2.79 -5.18 -1.77
C LEU A 85 3.97 -4.22 -1.80
N LYS A 86 3.95 -3.34 -2.81
CA LYS A 86 4.94 -2.25 -2.94
C LYS A 86 4.61 -1.14 -1.95
N LEU A 87 5.61 -0.38 -1.57
CA LEU A 87 5.40 0.80 -0.72
C LEU A 87 4.42 1.79 -1.38
N SER A 88 4.52 1.98 -2.69
CA SER A 88 3.59 2.82 -3.45
C SER A 88 2.14 2.32 -3.39
N GLU A 89 1.94 1.00 -3.40
CA GLU A 89 0.62 0.40 -3.27
C GLU A 89 0.04 0.63 -1.87
N LEU A 90 0.85 0.48 -0.83
CA LEU A 90 0.43 0.74 0.54
C LEU A 90 0.15 2.23 0.78
N MET A 91 0.91 3.14 0.16
CA MET A 91 0.61 4.57 0.20
C MET A 91 -0.74 4.88 -0.45
N LEU A 92 -1.05 4.24 -1.57
CA LEU A 92 -2.37 4.31 -2.21
C LEU A 92 -3.47 3.80 -1.26
N PHE A 93 -3.23 2.68 -0.61
CA PHE A 93 -4.16 2.12 0.38
C PHE A 93 -4.45 3.12 1.50
N PHE A 94 -3.42 3.70 2.11
CA PHE A 94 -3.61 4.66 3.20
C PHE A 94 -4.32 5.93 2.74
N GLN A 95 -4.07 6.39 1.51
CA GLN A 95 -4.80 7.53 0.96
C GLN A 95 -6.28 7.21 0.75
N ARG A 96 -6.61 6.03 0.22
CA ARG A 96 -8.00 5.56 0.09
C ARG A 96 -8.68 5.42 1.45
N LEU A 97 -7.93 4.93 2.44
CA LEU A 97 -8.41 4.81 3.82
C LEU A 97 -8.76 6.19 4.39
N LYS A 98 -7.93 7.20 4.14
CA LYS A 98 -8.16 8.60 4.55
C LYS A 98 -9.40 9.21 3.88
N TYR A 99 -9.67 8.85 2.62
CA TYR A 99 -10.88 9.29 1.92
C TYR A 99 -12.16 8.59 2.41
N GLY A 100 -12.03 7.58 3.27
CA GLY A 100 -13.20 6.83 3.74
C GLY A 100 -13.71 5.80 2.75
N ASP A 101 -12.94 5.44 1.73
CA ASP A 101 -13.34 4.47 0.72
C ASP A 101 -13.62 3.07 1.30
N TYR A 102 -13.08 2.79 2.48
CA TYR A 102 -13.29 1.52 3.20
C TYR A 102 -14.09 1.69 4.50
N GLY A 103 -14.82 2.82 4.63
CA GLY A 103 -15.60 3.14 5.81
C GLY A 103 -14.90 4.12 6.74
N GLU A 104 -15.56 4.47 7.83
CA GLU A 104 -15.09 5.46 8.79
C GLU A 104 -14.67 4.80 10.10
N MET A 105 -13.74 5.45 10.81
CA MET A 105 -13.32 5.06 12.16
C MET A 105 -13.52 6.24 13.09
N TYR A 106 -14.17 6.00 14.21
CA TYR A 106 -14.52 7.05 15.17
C TYR A 106 -13.75 6.86 16.47
N GLY A 107 -13.06 7.91 16.89
CA GLY A 107 -12.44 8.00 18.20
C GLY A 107 -11.18 7.16 18.41
N CYS A 108 -11.01 6.09 17.67
CA CYS A 108 -9.81 5.23 17.70
C CYS A 108 -9.70 4.47 16.37
N ILE A 109 -8.52 3.94 16.09
CA ILE A 109 -8.35 3.04 14.94
C ILE A 109 -8.69 1.61 15.38
N ASP A 110 -9.39 0.90 14.52
CA ASP A 110 -9.78 -0.49 14.74
C ASP A 110 -8.90 -1.40 13.86
N ALA A 111 -8.08 -2.21 14.50
CA ALA A 111 -7.15 -3.11 13.81
C ALA A 111 -7.86 -4.06 12.85
N VAL A 112 -9.00 -4.63 13.26
CA VAL A 112 -9.77 -5.55 12.41
C VAL A 112 -10.31 -4.84 11.17
N ARG A 113 -10.82 -3.62 11.33
CA ARG A 113 -11.30 -2.80 10.21
C ARG A 113 -10.20 -2.46 9.23
N ILE A 114 -9.01 -2.10 9.72
CA ILE A 114 -7.85 -1.82 8.87
C ILE A 114 -7.45 -3.06 8.09
N MET A 115 -7.41 -4.22 8.74
CA MET A 115 -7.05 -5.48 8.07
C MET A 115 -8.10 -5.90 7.03
N ARG A 116 -9.39 -5.66 7.29
CA ARG A 116 -10.46 -5.89 6.32
C ARG A 116 -10.36 -4.93 5.13
N ALA A 117 -10.08 -3.67 5.39
CA ALA A 117 -9.86 -2.66 4.36
C ALA A 117 -8.70 -3.04 3.45
N LEU A 118 -7.59 -3.52 4.04
CA LEU A 118 -6.43 -3.96 3.30
C LEU A 118 -6.72 -5.18 2.43
N ARG A 119 -7.56 -6.10 2.92
CA ARG A 119 -8.03 -7.24 2.13
C ARG A 119 -8.83 -6.78 0.91
N THR A 120 -9.75 -5.85 1.09
CA THR A 120 -10.51 -5.24 -0.01
C THR A 120 -9.59 -4.56 -1.00
N PHE A 121 -8.63 -3.77 -0.52
CA PHE A 121 -7.62 -3.13 -1.35
C PHE A 121 -6.81 -4.16 -2.15
N PHE A 122 -6.42 -5.25 -1.52
CA PHE A 122 -5.63 -6.30 -2.19
C PHE A 122 -6.42 -6.91 -3.36
N ASP A 123 -7.71 -7.12 -3.20
CA ASP A 123 -8.57 -7.60 -4.28
C ASP A 123 -8.68 -6.58 -5.43
N GLU A 124 -8.85 -5.30 -5.10
CA GLU A 124 -8.86 -4.21 -6.07
C GLU A 124 -7.53 -4.10 -6.83
N ARG A 125 -6.43 -4.22 -6.11
CA ARG A 125 -5.07 -4.22 -6.66
C ARG A 125 -4.88 -5.36 -7.66
N ASN A 126 -5.35 -6.56 -7.33
CA ASN A 126 -5.26 -7.72 -8.21
C ASN A 126 -6.07 -7.51 -9.50
N GLN A 127 -7.22 -6.84 -9.42
CA GLN A 127 -8.01 -6.47 -10.60
C GLN A 127 -7.25 -5.49 -11.51
N ILE A 128 -6.51 -4.54 -10.93
CA ILE A 128 -5.67 -3.61 -11.70
C ILE A 128 -4.58 -4.38 -12.45
N ILE A 129 -3.89 -5.30 -11.77
CA ILE A 129 -2.85 -6.16 -12.39
C ILE A 129 -3.44 -6.94 -13.56
N GLU A 130 -4.59 -7.55 -13.35
CA GLU A 130 -5.27 -8.36 -14.38
C GLU A 130 -5.60 -7.52 -15.62
N LYS A 131 -6.10 -6.31 -15.44
CA LYS A 131 -6.37 -5.38 -16.55
C LYS A 131 -5.10 -4.98 -17.30
N ILE A 132 -4.01 -4.72 -16.59
CA ILE A 132 -2.71 -4.39 -17.18
C ILE A 132 -2.22 -5.56 -18.04
N GLU A 133 -2.26 -6.78 -17.49
CA GLU A 133 -1.85 -8.00 -18.20
C GLU A 133 -2.69 -8.25 -19.45
N GLN A 134 -4.01 -8.04 -19.39
CA GLN A 134 -4.91 -8.18 -20.52
C GLN A 134 -4.58 -7.18 -21.62
N ARG A 135 -4.28 -5.93 -21.29
CA ARG A 135 -3.87 -4.91 -22.27
C ARG A 135 -2.54 -5.27 -22.93
N GLU A 136 -1.56 -5.72 -22.16
CA GLU A 136 -0.26 -6.14 -22.69
C GLU A 136 -0.41 -7.32 -23.65
N ARG A 137 -1.23 -8.32 -23.32
CA ARG A 137 -1.51 -9.45 -24.21
C ARG A 137 -2.20 -9.01 -25.51
N ALA A 138 -3.14 -8.06 -25.42
CA ALA A 138 -3.83 -7.53 -26.60
C ALA A 138 -2.87 -6.75 -27.52
N GLU A 139 -1.95 -5.97 -26.95
CA GLU A 139 -0.91 -5.27 -27.69
C GLU A 139 0.06 -6.23 -28.37
N ASP A 140 0.52 -7.26 -27.68
CA ASP A 140 1.38 -8.33 -28.22
C ASP A 140 0.66 -9.08 -29.34
N GLY A 141 -0.62 -9.41 -29.17
CA GLY A 141 -1.44 -10.06 -30.18
C GLY A 141 -1.62 -9.21 -31.43
N ARG A 142 -1.77 -7.89 -31.32
CA ARG A 142 -1.82 -6.96 -32.45
C ARG A 142 -0.48 -6.89 -33.18
N GLY A 143 0.62 -6.79 -32.44
CA GLY A 143 1.96 -6.79 -33.00
C GLY A 143 2.26 -8.04 -33.81
N GLN A 144 1.88 -9.22 -33.30
CA GLN A 144 2.02 -10.49 -34.02
C GLN A 144 1.17 -10.54 -35.30
N LYS A 145 -0.05 -10.03 -35.27
CA LYS A 145 -0.92 -9.97 -36.45
C LYS A 145 -0.38 -9.02 -37.54
N GLU A 146 0.18 -7.89 -37.15
CA GLU A 146 0.81 -6.95 -38.05
C GLU A 146 2.06 -7.55 -38.70
N CYS A 147 2.91 -8.23 -37.95
CA CYS A 147 4.07 -8.96 -38.47
C CYS A 147 3.68 -10.12 -39.38
N GLY A 148 2.55 -10.77 -39.13
CA GLY A 148 2.03 -11.88 -39.96
C GLY A 148 1.45 -11.46 -41.29
N LYS A 149 1.21 -10.17 -41.55
CA LYS A 149 0.71 -9.63 -42.80
C LYS A 149 1.81 -9.20 -43.78
N LEU A 150 3.04 -9.24 -43.36
CA LEU A 150 4.21 -8.94 -44.17
C LEU A 150 4.80 -10.23 -44.75
#